data_f62e98f134e9f817c82bc842005965b7
#
_entry.id   f62e98f134e9f817c82bc842005965b7
#
_cell.length_a   1.000
_cell.length_b   1.000
_cell.length_c   1.000
_cell.angle_alpha   90.00
_cell.angle_beta   90.00
_cell.angle_gamma   90.00
#
_symmetry.space_group_name_H-M   'P 1'
#
loop_
_entity.id
_entity.type
_entity.pdbx_description
1 polymer ?
#
loop_
_entity_poly.entity_id
_entity_poly.type
_entity_poly.pdbx_seq_one_letter_code
_entity_poly.pdbx_strand_id
1 'polypeptide(L)'
;AYEEKLASKDAGSKIKLLQQQVDAKDAVMTKAIKDKNKAELESLNNSLNQIWTSNETVIRNYDANQYGQIEVALLQLRIAIHKSPLDTAKVSHAWTTFKSNIDHVDKKSDTSANDQYRVSQLNDELEKAIKAIDDNQLSDADAALTHFIEIWPYVEGQIQTKDGALYTKIEDKIPYYQSVLDEHNKAHVKDGLVDLNNQIKEVVGHSYSFVDVMIIFLREGLEVLLIVMTLTTMTRNVKDKKGTASVIGGAIAGLVLSIILAITFVETLGNSGILRESMEAGLGIVAVILMFIVGVWMHKRSNAKRWNDMIKNMYANAISNGNLVLLATIGLISVLREGVEVIIFYMGMIGELATKDFIIGIALAIVILIIFALLFRFIVRLIPIFYIFRVLSIFIFIMGFKMLGVSIQKLQLLGAMPRHVIEGFSTINWLGFYPSYEPLIAQAAYIMVVAILIFKFKK
;
A
#
# COMPACT_ATOMS: atom_id res chain seq x y z
N ALA A 1 -8.90 19.96 -19.45
CA ALA A 1 -10.21 20.66 -19.64
C ALA A 1 -11.13 19.95 -20.65
N TYR A 2 -10.67 19.56 -21.86
CA TYR A 2 -11.51 18.89 -22.86
C TYR A 2 -11.77 17.41 -22.52
N GLU A 3 -10.76 16.69 -22.07
CA GLU A 3 -10.87 15.30 -21.60
C GLU A 3 -11.69 15.19 -20.30
N GLU A 4 -11.53 16.11 -19.35
CA GLU A 4 -12.36 16.21 -18.16
C GLU A 4 -13.85 16.45 -18.49
N LYS A 5 -14.12 17.26 -19.53
CA LYS A 5 -15.49 17.55 -19.97
C LYS A 5 -16.14 16.35 -20.67
N LEU A 6 -15.36 15.53 -21.38
CA LEU A 6 -15.80 14.27 -21.98
C LEU A 6 -16.05 13.20 -20.93
N ALA A 7 -15.16 13.04 -19.96
CA ALA A 7 -15.30 12.10 -18.85
C ALA A 7 -16.52 12.44 -17.95
N SER A 8 -16.77 13.73 -17.68
CA SER A 8 -17.94 14.16 -16.92
C SER A 8 -19.26 13.95 -17.67
N LYS A 9 -19.26 14.04 -18.99
CA LYS A 9 -20.44 13.80 -19.83
C LYS A 9 -20.77 12.31 -19.94
N ASP A 10 -19.76 11.45 -20.00
CA ASP A 10 -19.92 9.99 -19.97
C ASP A 10 -20.39 9.49 -18.61
N ALA A 11 -19.84 10.03 -17.52
CA ALA A 11 -20.28 9.76 -16.15
C ALA A 11 -21.76 10.18 -15.95
N GLY A 12 -22.16 11.34 -16.40
CA GLY A 12 -23.54 11.82 -16.30
C GLY A 12 -24.55 10.93 -17.04
N SER A 13 -24.18 10.36 -18.20
CA SER A 13 -25.04 9.43 -18.94
C SER A 13 -25.16 8.08 -18.22
N LYS A 14 -24.09 7.57 -17.62
CA LYS A 14 -24.09 6.32 -16.83
C LYS A 14 -24.89 6.47 -15.52
N ILE A 15 -24.79 7.63 -14.84
CA ILE A 15 -25.57 7.94 -13.66
C ILE A 15 -27.08 7.94 -13.98
N LYS A 16 -27.49 8.56 -15.09
CA LYS A 16 -28.89 8.54 -15.52
C LYS A 16 -29.40 7.14 -15.84
N LEU A 17 -28.55 6.32 -16.46
CA LEU A 17 -28.89 4.92 -16.74
C LEU A 17 -29.09 4.12 -15.44
N LEU A 18 -28.22 4.31 -14.45
CA LEU A 18 -28.35 3.71 -13.12
C LEU A 18 -29.68 4.13 -12.46
N GLN A 19 -30.00 5.42 -12.45
CA GLN A 19 -31.25 5.94 -11.91
C GLN A 19 -32.47 5.30 -12.59
N GLN A 20 -32.47 5.18 -13.92
CA GLN A 20 -33.56 4.51 -14.66
C GLN A 20 -33.66 3.02 -14.34
N GLN A 21 -32.56 2.31 -14.18
CA GLN A 21 -32.55 0.88 -13.82
C GLN A 21 -33.12 0.64 -12.41
N VAL A 22 -32.80 1.53 -11.45
CA VAL A 22 -33.34 1.47 -10.09
C VAL A 22 -34.82 1.85 -10.06
N ASP A 23 -35.23 2.91 -10.77
CA ASP A 23 -36.62 3.32 -10.89
C ASP A 23 -37.52 2.22 -11.47
N ALA A 24 -37.02 1.47 -12.44
CA ALA A 24 -37.74 0.34 -13.03
C ALA A 24 -38.08 -0.79 -12.02
N LYS A 25 -37.38 -0.81 -10.87
CA LYS A 25 -37.64 -1.80 -9.79
C LYS A 25 -38.66 -1.31 -8.75
N ASP A 26 -38.98 -0.01 -8.73
CA ASP A 26 -39.79 0.59 -7.66
C ASP A 26 -41.18 0.00 -7.51
N ALA A 27 -41.91 -0.17 -8.60
CA ALA A 27 -43.26 -0.76 -8.58
C ALA A 27 -43.27 -2.20 -8.07
N VAL A 28 -42.28 -3.00 -8.50
CA VAL A 28 -42.18 -4.42 -8.09
C VAL A 28 -41.73 -4.52 -6.63
N MET A 29 -40.82 -3.71 -6.21
CA MET A 29 -40.34 -3.62 -4.81
C MET A 29 -41.50 -3.23 -3.87
N THR A 30 -42.22 -2.17 -4.20
CA THR A 30 -43.37 -1.70 -3.41
C THR A 30 -44.44 -2.78 -3.29
N LYS A 31 -44.72 -3.50 -4.37
CA LYS A 31 -45.65 -4.62 -4.35
C LYS A 31 -45.16 -5.77 -3.48
N ALA A 32 -43.90 -6.20 -3.64
CA ALA A 32 -43.31 -7.28 -2.86
C ALA A 32 -43.30 -6.98 -1.36
N ILE A 33 -43.04 -5.73 -0.97
CA ILE A 33 -43.12 -5.27 0.42
C ILE A 33 -44.56 -5.39 0.94
N LYS A 34 -45.55 -4.91 0.18
CA LYS A 34 -46.95 -4.94 0.55
C LYS A 34 -47.45 -6.39 0.71
N ASP A 35 -47.08 -7.28 -0.21
CA ASP A 35 -47.48 -8.68 -0.24
C ASP A 35 -46.65 -9.53 0.75
N LYS A 36 -45.69 -8.97 1.45
CA LYS A 36 -44.73 -9.64 2.36
C LYS A 36 -44.02 -10.83 1.69
N ASN A 37 -43.76 -10.73 0.39
CA ASN A 37 -43.14 -11.78 -0.39
C ASN A 37 -41.62 -11.75 -0.24
N LYS A 38 -41.14 -12.46 0.79
CA LYS A 38 -39.70 -12.49 1.13
C LYS A 38 -38.84 -13.01 -0.03
N ALA A 39 -39.27 -14.05 -0.72
CA ALA A 39 -38.51 -14.62 -1.84
C ALA A 39 -38.37 -13.63 -3.00
N GLU A 40 -39.40 -12.86 -3.30
CA GLU A 40 -39.32 -11.80 -4.32
C GLU A 40 -38.45 -10.63 -3.89
N LEU A 41 -38.52 -10.25 -2.61
CA LEU A 41 -37.62 -9.22 -2.04
C LEU A 41 -36.14 -9.62 -2.11
N GLU A 42 -35.82 -10.89 -1.81
CA GLU A 42 -34.47 -11.42 -1.93
C GLU A 42 -34.00 -11.43 -3.40
N SER A 43 -34.84 -11.82 -4.32
CA SER A 43 -34.55 -11.77 -5.76
C SER A 43 -34.31 -10.36 -6.28
N LEU A 44 -35.14 -9.41 -5.83
CA LEU A 44 -34.97 -7.97 -6.15
C LEU A 44 -33.68 -7.41 -5.57
N ASN A 45 -33.34 -7.75 -4.33
CA ASN A 45 -32.10 -7.33 -3.71
C ASN A 45 -30.87 -7.85 -4.50
N ASN A 46 -30.89 -9.10 -4.94
CA ASN A 46 -29.82 -9.65 -5.78
C ASN A 46 -29.71 -8.91 -7.12
N SER A 47 -30.86 -8.57 -7.74
CA SER A 47 -30.88 -7.77 -8.98
C SER A 47 -30.32 -6.36 -8.75
N LEU A 48 -30.68 -5.71 -7.63
CA LEU A 48 -30.14 -4.39 -7.27
C LEU A 48 -28.64 -4.44 -7.03
N ASN A 49 -28.16 -5.48 -6.36
CA ASN A 49 -26.73 -5.68 -6.14
C ASN A 49 -25.95 -5.79 -7.47
N GLN A 50 -26.47 -6.55 -8.44
CA GLN A 50 -25.88 -6.66 -9.78
C GLN A 50 -25.87 -5.30 -10.52
N ILE A 51 -26.99 -4.55 -10.45
CA ILE A 51 -27.08 -3.22 -11.04
C ILE A 51 -26.05 -2.30 -10.40
N TRP A 52 -25.93 -2.32 -9.08
CA TRP A 52 -24.99 -1.49 -8.33
C TRP A 52 -23.54 -1.85 -8.66
N THR A 53 -23.13 -3.10 -8.53
CA THR A 53 -21.78 -3.59 -8.82
C THR A 53 -21.31 -3.23 -10.25
N SER A 54 -22.23 -3.21 -11.21
CA SER A 54 -21.93 -2.81 -12.59
C SER A 54 -21.68 -1.31 -12.77
N ASN A 55 -22.11 -0.47 -11.81
CA ASN A 55 -22.08 0.99 -11.91
C ASN A 55 -21.28 1.66 -10.77
N GLU A 56 -20.94 0.95 -9.70
CA GLU A 56 -20.32 1.48 -8.48
C GLU A 56 -19.03 2.26 -8.74
N THR A 57 -18.17 1.77 -9.66
CA THR A 57 -16.90 2.41 -10.01
C THR A 57 -17.11 3.81 -10.59
N VAL A 58 -18.19 4.01 -11.35
CA VAL A 58 -18.52 5.33 -11.93
C VAL A 58 -18.87 6.30 -10.83
N ILE A 59 -19.68 5.86 -9.84
CA ILE A 59 -20.11 6.68 -8.70
C ILE A 59 -18.94 6.96 -7.77
N ARG A 60 -18.11 5.95 -7.47
CA ARG A 60 -16.90 6.11 -6.64
C ARG A 60 -15.96 7.16 -7.22
N ASN A 61 -15.72 7.12 -8.53
CA ASN A 61 -14.86 8.09 -9.21
C ASN A 61 -15.50 9.49 -9.32
N TYR A 62 -16.84 9.57 -9.30
CA TYR A 62 -17.58 10.83 -9.35
C TYR A 62 -17.62 11.51 -7.98
N ASP A 63 -18.02 10.79 -6.94
CA ASP A 63 -18.12 11.27 -5.55
C ASP A 63 -18.06 10.09 -4.56
N ALA A 64 -16.92 9.96 -3.89
CA ALA A 64 -16.68 8.87 -2.94
C ALA A 64 -17.64 8.89 -1.73
N ASN A 65 -18.14 10.07 -1.34
CA ASN A 65 -19.10 10.22 -0.25
C ASN A 65 -20.47 9.66 -0.62
N GLN A 66 -20.96 10.03 -1.81
CA GLN A 66 -22.23 9.51 -2.33
C GLN A 66 -22.13 8.00 -2.58
N TYR A 67 -21.00 7.52 -3.09
CA TYR A 67 -20.72 6.09 -3.19
C TYR A 67 -20.91 5.39 -1.84
N GLY A 68 -20.24 5.85 -0.78
CA GLY A 68 -20.36 5.26 0.55
C GLY A 68 -21.79 5.28 1.10
N GLN A 69 -22.54 6.38 0.91
CA GLN A 69 -23.94 6.48 1.35
C GLN A 69 -24.85 5.48 0.63
N ILE A 70 -24.65 5.26 -0.67
CA ILE A 70 -25.43 4.31 -1.46
C ILE A 70 -25.10 2.88 -1.02
N GLU A 71 -23.83 2.57 -0.83
CA GLU A 71 -23.35 1.25 -0.39
C GLU A 71 -23.94 0.86 0.97
N VAL A 72 -23.85 1.77 1.95
CA VAL A 72 -24.47 1.58 3.27
C VAL A 72 -25.98 1.35 3.15
N ALA A 73 -26.68 2.14 2.32
CA ALA A 73 -28.13 2.02 2.14
C ALA A 73 -28.50 0.68 1.51
N LEU A 74 -27.71 0.16 0.54
CA LEU A 74 -27.94 -1.14 -0.07
C LEU A 74 -27.73 -2.30 0.93
N LEU A 75 -26.68 -2.22 1.76
CA LEU A 75 -26.43 -3.19 2.81
C LEU A 75 -27.55 -3.19 3.88
N GLN A 76 -28.02 -2.00 4.29
CA GLN A 76 -29.15 -1.88 5.22
C GLN A 76 -30.45 -2.46 4.63
N LEU A 77 -30.70 -2.29 3.35
CA LEU A 77 -31.84 -2.89 2.67
C LEU A 77 -31.73 -4.44 2.70
N ARG A 78 -30.54 -4.99 2.44
CA ARG A 78 -30.28 -6.42 2.52
C ARG A 78 -30.55 -6.96 3.93
N ILE A 79 -30.07 -6.29 4.97
CA ILE A 79 -30.31 -6.66 6.36
C ILE A 79 -31.80 -6.66 6.68
N ALA A 80 -32.53 -5.63 6.30
CA ALA A 80 -33.97 -5.52 6.55
C ALA A 80 -34.78 -6.64 5.88
N ILE A 81 -34.41 -7.05 4.65
CA ILE A 81 -35.05 -8.14 3.91
C ILE A 81 -34.78 -9.50 4.57
N HIS A 82 -33.54 -9.76 5.03
CA HIS A 82 -33.18 -11.06 5.61
C HIS A 82 -33.68 -11.26 7.04
N LYS A 83 -33.94 -10.18 7.78
CA LYS A 83 -34.40 -10.25 9.17
C LYS A 83 -35.69 -11.03 9.31
N SER A 84 -35.78 -11.85 10.36
CA SER A 84 -37.00 -12.63 10.68
C SER A 84 -37.44 -12.29 12.10
N PRO A 85 -38.73 -11.97 12.32
CA PRO A 85 -39.80 -11.82 11.30
C PRO A 85 -39.57 -10.61 10.38
N LEU A 86 -40.09 -10.68 9.15
CA LEU A 86 -39.96 -9.60 8.17
C LEU A 86 -40.69 -8.34 8.64
N ASP A 87 -39.98 -7.26 8.82
CA ASP A 87 -40.50 -5.94 9.16
C ASP A 87 -40.63 -5.09 7.88
N THR A 88 -41.84 -5.07 7.34
CA THR A 88 -42.10 -4.32 6.09
C THR A 88 -41.89 -2.82 6.20
N ALA A 89 -42.05 -2.24 7.39
CA ALA A 89 -41.78 -0.81 7.59
C ALA A 89 -40.28 -0.53 7.48
N LYS A 90 -39.43 -1.37 8.05
CA LYS A 90 -37.96 -1.24 7.93
C LYS A 90 -37.50 -1.48 6.50
N VAL A 91 -38.04 -2.48 5.80
CA VAL A 91 -37.72 -2.71 4.38
C VAL A 91 -38.12 -1.52 3.52
N SER A 92 -39.35 -0.97 3.73
CA SER A 92 -39.82 0.22 3.01
C SER A 92 -38.94 1.43 3.26
N HIS A 93 -38.53 1.65 4.51
CA HIS A 93 -37.64 2.77 4.86
C HIS A 93 -36.26 2.61 4.20
N ALA A 94 -35.65 1.41 4.30
CA ALA A 94 -34.35 1.12 3.68
C ALA A 94 -34.41 1.26 2.15
N TRP A 95 -35.48 0.80 1.50
CA TRP A 95 -35.69 1.00 0.08
C TRP A 95 -35.78 2.48 -0.31
N THR A 96 -36.58 3.26 0.41
CA THR A 96 -36.73 4.69 0.17
C THR A 96 -35.39 5.43 0.33
N THR A 97 -34.59 5.09 1.35
CA THR A 97 -33.28 5.68 1.58
C THR A 97 -32.32 5.34 0.43
N PHE A 98 -32.23 4.07 0.03
CA PHE A 98 -31.39 3.66 -1.09
C PHE A 98 -31.76 4.39 -2.39
N LYS A 99 -33.05 4.39 -2.74
CA LYS A 99 -33.56 5.08 -3.94
C LYS A 99 -33.28 6.57 -3.91
N SER A 100 -33.52 7.23 -2.77
CA SER A 100 -33.24 8.65 -2.60
C SER A 100 -31.76 8.98 -2.80
N ASN A 101 -30.85 8.15 -2.29
CA ASN A 101 -29.42 8.33 -2.47
C ASN A 101 -29.02 8.19 -3.96
N ILE A 102 -29.60 7.23 -4.69
CA ILE A 102 -29.39 7.08 -6.13
C ILE A 102 -29.91 8.31 -6.90
N ASP A 103 -31.08 8.85 -6.56
CA ASP A 103 -31.69 9.97 -7.25
C ASP A 103 -30.92 11.30 -7.06
N HIS A 104 -30.12 11.41 -5.99
CA HIS A 104 -29.36 12.62 -5.65
C HIS A 104 -27.87 12.56 -6.03
N VAL A 105 -27.43 11.57 -6.78
CA VAL A 105 -26.00 11.41 -7.20
C VAL A 105 -25.46 12.56 -8.04
N ASP A 106 -26.32 13.35 -8.69
CA ASP A 106 -25.94 14.46 -9.54
C ASP A 106 -25.52 15.75 -8.80
N LYS A 107 -25.69 15.78 -7.48
CA LYS A 107 -25.28 16.90 -6.61
C LYS A 107 -23.96 16.59 -5.93
N LYS A 108 -22.84 17.11 -6.50
CA LYS A 108 -21.50 16.91 -5.95
C LYS A 108 -21.40 17.40 -4.50
N SER A 109 -20.92 16.55 -3.59
CA SER A 109 -20.64 16.92 -2.21
C SER A 109 -19.25 17.54 -2.07
N ASP A 110 -19.14 18.60 -1.27
CA ASP A 110 -17.87 19.34 -1.07
C ASP A 110 -16.92 18.70 -0.03
N THR A 111 -17.22 17.49 0.47
CA THR A 111 -16.46 16.86 1.56
C THR A 111 -15.66 15.65 1.08
N SER A 112 -14.33 15.72 1.22
CA SER A 112 -13.43 14.58 1.01
C SER A 112 -13.48 13.64 2.23
N ALA A 113 -14.28 12.58 2.17
CA ALA A 113 -14.43 11.60 3.26
C ALA A 113 -13.37 10.48 3.26
N ASN A 114 -12.53 10.38 2.22
CA ASN A 114 -11.59 9.26 2.04
C ASN A 114 -10.43 9.19 3.07
N ASP A 115 -10.13 10.27 3.78
CA ASP A 115 -9.00 10.30 4.74
C ASP A 115 -9.39 9.95 6.19
N GLN A 116 -10.68 9.72 6.45
CA GLN A 116 -11.20 9.58 7.81
C GLN A 116 -11.17 8.14 8.33
N TYR A 117 -11.25 7.14 7.45
CA TYR A 117 -11.39 5.73 7.84
C TYR A 117 -10.18 4.88 7.46
N ARG A 118 -9.87 3.89 8.33
CA ARG A 118 -8.79 2.92 8.15
C ARG A 118 -9.33 1.51 8.26
N VAL A 119 -8.75 0.56 7.51
CA VAL A 119 -9.14 -0.85 7.57
C VAL A 119 -9.02 -1.44 8.98
N SER A 120 -8.05 -0.97 9.79
CA SER A 120 -7.91 -1.41 11.18
C SER A 120 -9.15 -1.14 12.05
N GLN A 121 -9.93 -0.10 11.71
CA GLN A 121 -11.18 0.21 12.43
C GLN A 121 -12.25 -0.87 12.21
N LEU A 122 -12.22 -1.60 11.08
CA LEU A 122 -13.09 -2.76 10.90
C LEU A 122 -12.82 -3.85 11.94
N ASN A 123 -11.54 -4.08 12.26
CA ASN A 123 -11.17 -5.03 13.31
C ASN A 123 -11.62 -4.54 14.69
N ASP A 124 -11.49 -3.22 14.95
CA ASP A 124 -11.93 -2.64 16.23
C ASP A 124 -13.45 -2.82 16.42
N GLU A 125 -14.26 -2.62 15.38
CA GLU A 125 -15.71 -2.82 15.46
C GLU A 125 -16.09 -4.30 15.59
N LEU A 126 -15.38 -5.21 14.90
CA LEU A 126 -15.61 -6.65 15.08
C LEU A 126 -15.24 -7.11 16.51
N GLU A 127 -14.16 -6.61 17.09
CA GLU A 127 -13.77 -6.91 18.48
C GLU A 127 -14.79 -6.38 19.47
N LYS A 128 -15.35 -5.18 19.26
CA LYS A 128 -16.45 -4.64 20.08
C LYS A 128 -17.70 -5.53 19.95
N ALA A 129 -18.08 -5.94 18.75
CA ALA A 129 -19.22 -6.81 18.54
C ALA A 129 -19.05 -8.17 19.22
N ILE A 130 -17.88 -8.80 19.07
CA ILE A 130 -17.55 -10.09 19.70
C ILE A 130 -17.63 -9.97 21.23
N LYS A 131 -17.03 -8.91 21.80
CA LYS A 131 -17.08 -8.66 23.24
C LYS A 131 -18.49 -8.41 23.73
N ALA A 132 -19.28 -7.61 23.01
CA ALA A 132 -20.67 -7.35 23.37
C ALA A 132 -21.53 -8.62 23.35
N ILE A 133 -21.27 -9.57 22.43
CA ILE A 133 -21.91 -10.88 22.42
C ILE A 133 -21.52 -11.69 23.66
N ASP A 134 -20.24 -11.68 24.05
CA ASP A 134 -19.76 -12.34 25.26
C ASP A 134 -20.40 -11.78 26.53
N ASP A 135 -20.56 -10.46 26.58
CA ASP A 135 -21.20 -9.75 27.70
C ASP A 135 -22.74 -9.82 27.64
N ASN A 136 -23.31 -10.56 26.66
CA ASN A 136 -24.76 -10.68 26.39
C ASN A 136 -25.47 -9.35 26.10
N GLN A 137 -24.74 -8.40 25.51
CA GLN A 137 -25.23 -7.08 25.12
C GLN A 137 -25.49 -7.03 23.60
N LEU A 138 -26.52 -7.77 23.14
CA LEU A 138 -26.80 -7.94 21.71
C LEU A 138 -27.09 -6.62 20.99
N SER A 139 -27.67 -5.63 21.69
CA SER A 139 -27.90 -4.29 21.13
C SER A 139 -26.57 -3.56 20.80
N ASP A 140 -25.57 -3.71 21.66
CA ASP A 140 -24.26 -3.09 21.45
C ASP A 140 -23.48 -3.80 20.34
N ALA A 141 -23.67 -5.14 20.24
CA ALA A 141 -23.13 -5.91 19.12
C ALA A 141 -23.74 -5.47 17.77
N ASP A 142 -25.07 -5.28 17.73
CA ASP A 142 -25.77 -4.77 16.51
C ASP A 142 -25.28 -3.35 16.14
N ALA A 143 -25.06 -2.48 17.14
CA ALA A 143 -24.52 -1.15 16.92
C ALA A 143 -23.08 -1.19 16.33
N ALA A 144 -22.22 -2.07 16.87
CA ALA A 144 -20.87 -2.23 16.38
C ALA A 144 -20.84 -2.76 14.93
N LEU A 145 -21.71 -3.73 14.58
CA LEU A 145 -21.87 -4.20 13.21
C LEU A 145 -22.40 -3.12 12.27
N THR A 146 -23.29 -2.26 12.76
CA THR A 146 -23.76 -1.09 11.99
C THR A 146 -22.61 -0.14 11.68
N HIS A 147 -21.76 0.20 12.66
CA HIS A 147 -20.57 1.02 12.44
C HIS A 147 -19.58 0.36 11.47
N PHE A 148 -19.41 -0.96 11.55
CA PHE A 148 -18.60 -1.69 10.56
C PHE A 148 -19.10 -1.43 9.14
N ILE A 149 -20.41 -1.54 8.91
CA ILE A 149 -21.05 -1.32 7.60
C ILE A 149 -20.86 0.13 7.14
N GLU A 150 -20.95 1.10 8.05
CA GLU A 150 -20.72 2.52 7.74
C GLU A 150 -19.29 2.82 7.30
N ILE A 151 -18.29 2.12 7.87
CA ILE A 151 -16.88 2.26 7.52
C ILE A 151 -16.53 1.52 6.22
N TRP A 152 -17.17 0.37 5.98
CA TRP A 152 -16.84 -0.58 4.92
C TRP A 152 -16.61 0.05 3.56
N PRO A 153 -17.53 0.89 3.00
CA PRO A 153 -17.40 1.42 1.64
C PRO A 153 -16.14 2.28 1.42
N TYR A 154 -15.60 2.85 2.50
CA TYR A 154 -14.42 3.73 2.41
C TYR A 154 -13.10 2.96 2.43
N VAL A 155 -13.12 1.72 2.91
CA VAL A 155 -11.91 0.90 3.09
C VAL A 155 -11.92 -0.42 2.33
N GLU A 156 -13.08 -0.84 1.80
CA GLU A 156 -13.27 -2.13 1.12
C GLU A 156 -12.31 -2.35 -0.05
N GLY A 157 -11.98 -1.30 -0.79
CA GLY A 157 -11.07 -1.38 -1.92
C GLY A 157 -9.69 -1.94 -1.55
N GLN A 158 -9.21 -1.68 -0.34
CA GLN A 158 -7.95 -2.22 0.16
C GLN A 158 -8.03 -3.75 0.38
N ILE A 159 -9.18 -4.25 0.83
CA ILE A 159 -9.42 -5.69 0.97
C ILE A 159 -9.69 -6.31 -0.40
N GLN A 160 -10.55 -5.69 -1.21
CA GLN A 160 -10.92 -6.17 -2.54
C GLN A 160 -9.70 -6.39 -3.43
N THR A 161 -8.71 -5.49 -3.41
CA THR A 161 -7.50 -5.60 -4.23
C THR A 161 -6.53 -6.64 -3.72
N LYS A 162 -6.53 -6.95 -2.43
CA LYS A 162 -5.67 -7.95 -1.81
C LYS A 162 -6.30 -9.34 -1.82
N ASP A 163 -7.57 -9.44 -1.46
CA ASP A 163 -8.31 -10.69 -1.37
C ASP A 163 -9.79 -10.50 -1.75
N GLY A 164 -10.11 -10.78 -3.02
CA GLY A 164 -11.48 -10.66 -3.52
C GLY A 164 -12.45 -11.70 -2.94
N ALA A 165 -11.95 -12.85 -2.48
CA ALA A 165 -12.80 -13.86 -1.83
C ALA A 165 -13.23 -13.39 -0.44
N LEU A 166 -12.31 -12.79 0.33
CA LEU A 166 -12.61 -12.18 1.62
C LEU A 166 -13.56 -10.98 1.45
N TYR A 167 -13.34 -10.14 0.43
CA TYR A 167 -14.25 -9.04 0.10
C TYR A 167 -15.69 -9.56 -0.06
N THR A 168 -15.91 -10.53 -0.93
CA THR A 168 -17.25 -11.12 -1.16
C THR A 168 -17.79 -11.75 0.12
N LYS A 169 -16.95 -12.43 0.89
CA LYS A 169 -17.34 -13.05 2.15
C LYS A 169 -17.82 -12.04 3.19
N ILE A 170 -17.16 -10.88 3.30
CA ILE A 170 -17.55 -9.79 4.22
C ILE A 170 -18.92 -9.26 3.80
N GLU A 171 -19.10 -8.94 2.50
CA GLU A 171 -20.37 -8.41 1.99
C GLU A 171 -21.55 -9.34 2.19
N ASP A 172 -21.33 -10.65 2.11
CA ASP A 172 -22.39 -11.63 2.35
C ASP A 172 -22.63 -11.89 3.83
N LYS A 173 -21.56 -12.04 4.61
CA LYS A 173 -21.64 -12.56 5.98
C LYS A 173 -21.97 -11.51 7.03
N ILE A 174 -21.45 -10.29 6.91
CA ILE A 174 -21.73 -9.25 7.91
C ILE A 174 -23.20 -8.89 7.95
N PRO A 175 -23.89 -8.59 6.83
CA PRO A 175 -25.33 -8.38 6.84
C PRO A 175 -26.13 -9.59 7.31
N TYR A 176 -25.69 -10.80 6.93
CA TYR A 176 -26.33 -12.04 7.41
C TYR A 176 -26.20 -12.18 8.92
N TYR A 177 -25.00 -12.05 9.49
CA TYR A 177 -24.80 -12.18 10.93
C TYR A 177 -25.57 -11.12 11.72
N GLN A 178 -25.62 -9.88 11.23
CA GLN A 178 -26.44 -8.84 11.86
C GLN A 178 -27.95 -9.17 11.79
N SER A 179 -28.41 -9.75 10.70
CA SER A 179 -29.84 -10.09 10.51
C SER A 179 -30.32 -11.22 11.41
N VAL A 180 -29.43 -12.19 11.74
CA VAL A 180 -29.77 -13.39 12.54
C VAL A 180 -29.30 -13.31 13.98
N LEU A 181 -28.68 -12.20 14.39
CA LEU A 181 -28.15 -12.02 15.75
C LEU A 181 -29.28 -12.02 16.77
N ASP A 182 -29.38 -13.10 17.54
CA ASP A 182 -30.32 -13.28 18.65
C ASP A 182 -29.72 -14.20 19.73
N GLU A 183 -30.42 -14.42 20.82
CA GLU A 183 -29.99 -15.27 21.92
C GLU A 183 -29.69 -16.73 21.50
N HIS A 184 -30.36 -17.25 20.48
CA HIS A 184 -30.20 -18.62 20.02
C HIS A 184 -29.01 -18.78 19.07
N ASN A 185 -28.71 -17.75 18.27
CA ASN A 185 -27.68 -17.79 17.22
C ASN A 185 -26.39 -17.07 17.61
N LYS A 186 -26.32 -16.39 18.77
CA LYS A 186 -25.18 -15.56 19.16
C LYS A 186 -23.83 -16.29 19.13
N ALA A 187 -23.79 -17.58 19.50
CA ALA A 187 -22.56 -18.37 19.44
C ALA A 187 -22.07 -18.57 18.01
N HIS A 188 -22.99 -18.93 17.09
CA HIS A 188 -22.67 -19.10 15.68
C HIS A 188 -22.22 -17.76 15.02
N VAL A 189 -22.91 -16.67 15.34
CA VAL A 189 -22.53 -15.33 14.88
C VAL A 189 -21.15 -14.95 15.38
N LYS A 190 -20.89 -15.15 16.68
CA LYS A 190 -19.57 -14.87 17.28
C LYS A 190 -18.46 -15.62 16.56
N ASP A 191 -18.60 -16.94 16.38
CA ASP A 191 -17.58 -17.75 15.69
C ASP A 191 -17.30 -17.22 14.29
N GLY A 192 -18.35 -16.84 13.55
CA GLY A 192 -18.22 -16.24 12.24
C GLY A 192 -17.52 -14.87 12.26
N LEU A 193 -17.82 -14.02 13.24
CA LEU A 193 -17.16 -12.72 13.39
C LEU A 193 -15.68 -12.87 13.78
N VAL A 194 -15.34 -13.84 14.63
CA VAL A 194 -13.95 -14.16 14.97
C VAL A 194 -13.17 -14.61 13.75
N ASP A 195 -13.75 -15.47 12.92
CA ASP A 195 -13.13 -15.93 11.69
C ASP A 195 -12.88 -14.77 10.71
N LEU A 196 -13.88 -13.90 10.48
CA LEU A 196 -13.72 -12.71 9.65
C LEU A 196 -12.67 -11.75 10.21
N ASN A 197 -12.66 -11.50 11.52
CA ASN A 197 -11.69 -10.64 12.18
C ASN A 197 -10.25 -11.12 11.96
N ASN A 198 -10.01 -12.44 12.08
CA ASN A 198 -8.70 -13.02 11.85
C ASN A 198 -8.28 -12.90 10.37
N GLN A 199 -9.19 -13.16 9.43
CA GLN A 199 -8.92 -13.05 8.00
C GLN A 199 -8.62 -11.58 7.60
N ILE A 200 -9.38 -10.62 8.13
CA ILE A 200 -9.10 -9.18 7.90
C ILE A 200 -7.72 -8.81 8.45
N LYS A 201 -7.37 -9.24 9.67
CA LYS A 201 -6.03 -8.99 10.25
C LYS A 201 -4.90 -9.54 9.40
N GLU A 202 -5.09 -10.71 8.81
CA GLU A 202 -4.09 -11.35 7.94
C GLU A 202 -3.91 -10.56 6.64
N VAL A 203 -5.00 -10.13 6.01
CA VAL A 203 -4.99 -9.36 4.75
C VAL A 203 -4.51 -7.93 4.95
N VAL A 204 -4.84 -7.31 6.08
CA VAL A 204 -4.43 -5.93 6.45
C VAL A 204 -2.98 -5.87 6.90
N GLY A 205 -2.36 -7.00 7.19
CA GLY A 205 -0.95 -7.08 7.57
C GLY A 205 -0.06 -6.26 6.63
N HIS A 206 0.90 -5.53 7.20
CA HIS A 206 1.83 -4.73 6.43
C HIS A 206 2.64 -5.60 5.47
N SER A 207 2.78 -5.14 4.23
CA SER A 207 3.56 -5.84 3.21
C SER A 207 5.06 -5.78 3.49
N TYR A 208 5.52 -4.74 4.21
CA TYR A 208 6.93 -4.54 4.57
C TYR A 208 7.15 -4.68 6.08
N SER A 209 8.32 -5.20 6.44
CA SER A 209 8.76 -5.44 7.82
C SER A 209 10.03 -4.66 8.15
N PHE A 210 10.44 -4.66 9.41
CA PHE A 210 11.71 -4.06 9.83
C PHE A 210 12.94 -4.68 9.11
N VAL A 211 12.85 -5.93 8.64
CA VAL A 211 13.93 -6.60 7.89
C VAL A 211 14.13 -5.94 6.53
N ASP A 212 13.03 -5.62 5.84
CA ASP A 212 13.08 -4.95 4.54
C ASP A 212 13.76 -3.58 4.65
N VAL A 213 13.36 -2.80 5.67
CA VAL A 213 13.97 -1.49 5.98
C VAL A 213 15.45 -1.65 6.32
N MET A 214 15.77 -2.59 7.21
CA MET A 214 17.15 -2.86 7.64
C MET A 214 18.05 -3.20 6.45
N ILE A 215 17.60 -4.04 5.52
CA ILE A 215 18.39 -4.47 4.34
C ILE A 215 18.69 -3.25 3.44
N ILE A 216 17.70 -2.40 3.18
CA ILE A 216 17.88 -1.19 2.36
C ILE A 216 18.90 -0.27 3.02
N PHE A 217 18.70 0.07 4.30
CA PHE A 217 19.60 0.97 5.03
C PHE A 217 21.00 0.38 5.20
N LEU A 218 21.14 -0.95 5.38
CA LEU A 218 22.44 -1.59 5.42
C LEU A 218 23.17 -1.47 4.09
N ARG A 219 22.50 -1.70 2.99
CA ARG A 219 23.11 -1.62 1.66
C ARG A 219 23.61 -0.20 1.40
N GLU A 220 22.72 0.79 1.47
CA GLU A 220 23.08 2.18 1.17
C GLU A 220 24.09 2.73 2.20
N GLY A 221 23.90 2.38 3.47
CA GLY A 221 24.84 2.74 4.54
C GLY A 221 26.22 2.13 4.36
N LEU A 222 26.34 0.89 3.87
CA LEU A 222 27.63 0.27 3.54
C LEU A 222 28.31 0.99 2.36
N GLU A 223 27.55 1.39 1.33
CA GLU A 223 28.12 2.16 0.22
C GLU A 223 28.67 3.51 0.69
N VAL A 224 27.89 4.27 1.49
CA VAL A 224 28.36 5.51 2.13
C VAL A 224 29.62 5.26 2.97
N LEU A 225 29.56 4.26 3.84
CA LEU A 225 30.64 3.95 4.77
C LEU A 225 31.95 3.59 4.03
N LEU A 226 31.86 2.78 2.99
CA LEU A 226 33.02 2.40 2.18
C LEU A 226 33.62 3.60 1.43
N ILE A 227 32.77 4.48 0.86
CA ILE A 227 33.26 5.69 0.20
C ILE A 227 33.96 6.61 1.21
N VAL A 228 33.32 6.93 2.33
CA VAL A 228 33.87 7.80 3.36
C VAL A 228 35.15 7.24 3.96
N MET A 229 35.20 5.94 4.26
CA MET A 229 36.40 5.28 4.79
C MET A 229 37.56 5.27 3.78
N THR A 230 37.25 5.02 2.51
CA THR A 230 38.28 5.08 1.45
C THR A 230 38.85 6.47 1.33
N LEU A 231 38.01 7.49 1.26
CA LEU A 231 38.41 8.88 1.13
C LEU A 231 39.22 9.38 2.36
N THR A 232 38.76 9.05 3.56
CA THR A 232 39.47 9.41 4.80
C THR A 232 40.80 8.67 4.95
N THR A 233 40.90 7.42 4.47
CA THR A 233 42.17 6.69 4.48
C THR A 233 43.18 7.32 3.52
N MET A 234 42.72 7.75 2.34
CA MET A 234 43.59 8.43 1.37
C MET A 234 44.14 9.73 1.92
N THR A 235 43.34 10.60 2.56
CA THR A 235 43.80 11.84 3.20
C THR A 235 44.72 11.57 4.38
N ARG A 236 44.48 10.56 5.18
CA ARG A 236 45.35 10.17 6.29
C ARG A 236 46.74 9.71 5.80
N ASN A 237 46.78 8.96 4.71
CA ASN A 237 48.06 8.51 4.13
C ASN A 237 48.95 9.66 3.68
N VAL A 238 48.37 10.79 3.27
CA VAL A 238 49.07 12.05 2.90
C VAL A 238 49.24 12.96 4.11
N LYS A 239 48.85 12.54 5.32
CA LYS A 239 48.85 13.34 6.57
C LYS A 239 48.06 14.65 6.49
N ASP A 240 47.10 14.74 5.60
CA ASP A 240 46.24 15.91 5.44
C ASP A 240 45.04 15.85 6.42
N LYS A 241 45.22 16.46 7.59
CA LYS A 241 44.16 16.57 8.61
C LYS A 241 42.99 17.46 8.16
N LYS A 242 43.28 18.54 7.40
CA LYS A 242 42.26 19.46 6.90
C LYS A 242 41.43 18.81 5.81
N GLY A 243 42.05 18.06 4.91
CA GLY A 243 41.35 17.27 3.90
C GLY A 243 40.43 16.20 4.51
N THR A 244 40.89 15.48 5.53
CA THR A 244 40.05 14.51 6.26
C THR A 244 38.85 15.20 6.91
N ALA A 245 39.02 16.33 7.56
CA ALA A 245 37.94 17.08 8.16
C ALA A 245 36.94 17.62 7.12
N SER A 246 37.42 18.03 5.94
CA SER A 246 36.58 18.49 4.83
C SER A 246 35.72 17.37 4.27
N VAL A 247 36.25 16.17 4.07
CA VAL A 247 35.48 14.99 3.60
C VAL A 247 34.39 14.64 4.61
N ILE A 248 34.72 14.53 5.89
CA ILE A 248 33.75 14.21 6.95
C ILE A 248 32.71 15.32 7.06
N GLY A 249 33.09 16.57 7.01
CA GLY A 249 32.20 17.74 7.03
C GLY A 249 31.20 17.71 5.84
N GLY A 250 31.69 17.39 4.64
CA GLY A 250 30.90 17.23 3.46
C GLY A 250 29.90 16.04 3.59
N ALA A 251 30.36 14.89 4.10
CA ALA A 251 29.50 13.73 4.34
C ALA A 251 28.38 14.04 5.35
N ILE A 252 28.70 14.74 6.46
CA ILE A 252 27.70 15.17 7.44
C ILE A 252 26.70 16.15 6.81
N ALA A 253 27.16 17.11 6.02
CA ALA A 253 26.30 18.05 5.31
C ALA A 253 25.38 17.33 4.32
N GLY A 254 25.88 16.32 3.61
CA GLY A 254 25.08 15.46 2.72
C GLY A 254 24.01 14.68 3.47
N LEU A 255 24.33 14.14 4.65
CA LEU A 255 23.37 13.45 5.51
C LEU A 255 22.27 14.39 6.01
N VAL A 256 22.64 15.58 6.51
CA VAL A 256 21.67 16.59 6.98
C VAL A 256 20.76 17.02 5.83
N LEU A 257 21.29 17.26 4.64
CA LEU A 257 20.51 17.63 3.47
C LEU A 257 19.57 16.50 3.05
N SER A 258 19.99 15.24 3.11
CA SER A 258 19.14 14.08 2.84
C SER A 258 17.98 14.00 3.83
N ILE A 259 18.21 14.26 5.12
CA ILE A 259 17.15 14.27 6.15
C ILE A 259 16.15 15.40 5.88
N ILE A 260 16.62 16.60 5.55
CA ILE A 260 15.77 17.75 5.21
C ILE A 260 14.90 17.41 3.99
N LEU A 261 15.49 16.84 2.95
CA LEU A 261 14.75 16.39 1.77
C LEU A 261 13.69 15.34 2.12
N ALA A 262 14.02 14.36 2.97
CA ALA A 262 13.08 13.33 3.41
C ALA A 262 11.88 13.94 4.15
N ILE A 263 12.13 14.85 5.10
CA ILE A 263 11.06 15.53 5.86
C ILE A 263 10.18 16.35 4.92
N THR A 264 10.79 17.17 4.06
CA THR A 264 10.05 18.00 3.09
C THR A 264 9.17 17.14 2.17
N PHE A 265 9.69 16.00 1.72
CA PHE A 265 8.95 15.07 0.87
C PHE A 265 7.76 14.45 1.61
N VAL A 266 7.97 13.99 2.85
CA VAL A 266 6.89 13.39 3.67
C VAL A 266 5.81 14.41 3.99
N GLU A 267 6.17 15.65 4.35
CA GLU A 267 5.20 16.72 4.65
C GLU A 267 4.39 17.12 3.41
N THR A 268 5.04 17.22 2.25
CA THR A 268 4.38 17.59 0.99
C THR A 268 3.38 16.52 0.54
N LEU A 269 3.70 15.23 0.77
CA LEU A 269 2.86 14.10 0.37
C LEU A 269 1.83 13.71 1.44
N GLY A 270 2.10 14.02 2.71
CA GLY A 270 1.26 13.61 3.84
C GLY A 270 -0.14 14.24 3.87
N ASN A 271 -0.37 15.33 3.13
CA ASN A 271 -1.60 16.14 3.23
C ASN A 271 -2.62 15.94 2.10
N SER A 272 -2.43 14.95 1.20
CA SER A 272 -3.30 14.81 0.04
C SER A 272 -3.62 13.34 -0.28
N GLY A 273 -4.77 12.82 0.21
CA GLY A 273 -5.21 11.42 0.13
C GLY A 273 -4.96 10.69 -1.20
N ILE A 274 -5.76 10.92 -2.23
CA ILE A 274 -5.63 10.25 -3.56
C ILE A 274 -4.29 10.57 -4.23
N LEU A 275 -3.78 11.81 -4.09
CA LEU A 275 -2.48 12.19 -4.62
C LEU A 275 -1.35 11.42 -3.93
N ARG A 276 -1.47 11.17 -2.63
CA ARG A 276 -0.51 10.38 -1.87
C ARG A 276 -0.46 8.94 -2.38
N GLU A 277 -1.60 8.26 -2.51
CA GLU A 277 -1.66 6.88 -3.01
C GLU A 277 -1.12 6.76 -4.44
N SER A 278 -1.47 7.71 -5.31
CA SER A 278 -0.96 7.77 -6.69
C SER A 278 0.56 7.95 -6.73
N MET A 279 1.10 8.82 -5.87
CA MET A 279 2.54 9.04 -5.77
C MET A 279 3.27 7.85 -5.14
N GLU A 280 2.70 7.20 -4.13
CA GLU A 280 3.24 5.97 -3.55
C GLU A 280 3.35 4.85 -4.59
N ALA A 281 2.30 4.66 -5.40
CA ALA A 281 2.31 3.69 -6.50
C ALA A 281 3.37 4.04 -7.56
N GLY A 282 3.42 5.30 -7.99
CA GLY A 282 4.39 5.78 -8.97
C GLY A 282 5.84 5.68 -8.49
N LEU A 283 6.11 6.12 -7.26
CA LEU A 283 7.43 6.03 -6.64
C LEU A 283 7.85 4.60 -6.36
N GLY A 284 6.89 3.71 -6.03
CA GLY A 284 7.15 2.27 -5.92
C GLY A 284 7.67 1.69 -7.23
N ILE A 285 7.08 2.04 -8.37
CA ILE A 285 7.58 1.61 -9.69
C ILE A 285 8.95 2.21 -10.01
N VAL A 286 9.15 3.50 -9.72
CA VAL A 286 10.46 4.15 -9.89
C VAL A 286 11.50 3.45 -9.02
N ALA A 287 11.17 3.11 -7.78
CA ALA A 287 12.04 2.35 -6.89
C ALA A 287 12.41 0.98 -7.47
N VAL A 288 11.45 0.24 -8.03
CA VAL A 288 11.70 -1.05 -8.70
C VAL A 288 12.67 -0.89 -9.88
N ILE A 289 12.47 0.13 -10.72
CA ILE A 289 13.35 0.42 -11.85
C ILE A 289 14.75 0.75 -11.38
N LEU A 290 14.88 1.59 -10.35
CA LEU A 290 16.18 1.94 -9.75
C LEU A 290 16.86 0.71 -9.13
N MET A 291 16.15 -0.09 -8.34
CA MET A 291 16.68 -1.33 -7.77
C MET A 291 17.19 -2.27 -8.86
N PHE A 292 16.45 -2.36 -9.96
CA PHE A 292 16.84 -3.17 -11.10
C PHE A 292 18.12 -2.63 -11.77
N ILE A 293 18.16 -1.33 -12.09
CA ILE A 293 19.32 -0.68 -12.72
C ILE A 293 20.55 -0.82 -11.84
N VAL A 294 20.41 -0.51 -10.55
CA VAL A 294 21.51 -0.57 -9.57
C VAL A 294 21.96 -2.02 -9.36
N GLY A 295 21.03 -2.96 -9.22
CA GLY A 295 21.34 -4.39 -9.11
C GLY A 295 22.16 -4.91 -10.30
N VAL A 296 21.76 -4.54 -11.52
CA VAL A 296 22.49 -4.88 -12.75
C VAL A 296 23.85 -4.19 -12.80
N TRP A 297 23.91 -2.90 -12.45
CA TRP A 297 25.15 -2.12 -12.44
C TRP A 297 26.17 -2.67 -11.45
N MET A 298 25.74 -3.05 -10.26
CA MET A 298 26.60 -3.69 -9.26
C MET A 298 27.05 -5.09 -9.65
N HIS A 299 26.23 -5.82 -10.39
CA HIS A 299 26.61 -7.14 -10.89
C HIS A 299 27.69 -7.04 -11.98
N LYS A 300 27.78 -5.93 -12.70
CA LYS A 300 28.86 -5.66 -13.68
C LYS A 300 30.13 -5.18 -12.99
N ARG A 301 31.02 -6.12 -12.67
CA ARG A 301 32.32 -5.87 -12.03
C ARG A 301 33.15 -4.73 -12.67
N SER A 302 33.00 -4.48 -13.98
CA SER A 302 33.72 -3.44 -14.71
C SER A 302 33.20 -2.01 -14.40
N ASN A 303 31.93 -1.83 -14.10
CA ASN A 303 31.37 -0.51 -13.86
C ASN A 303 31.61 -0.01 -12.45
N ALA A 304 31.55 -0.89 -11.44
CA ALA A 304 31.93 -0.56 -10.08
C ALA A 304 33.42 -0.15 -9.99
N LYS A 305 34.29 -0.82 -10.78
CA LYS A 305 35.72 -0.46 -10.86
C LYS A 305 35.90 0.90 -11.51
N ARG A 306 35.21 1.21 -12.61
CA ARG A 306 35.27 2.51 -13.29
C ARG A 306 34.82 3.65 -12.38
N TRP A 307 33.72 3.49 -11.66
CA TRP A 307 33.25 4.49 -10.70
C TRP A 307 34.27 4.74 -9.60
N ASN A 308 34.79 3.67 -8.99
CA ASN A 308 35.83 3.79 -7.97
C ASN A 308 37.10 4.47 -8.49
N ASP A 309 37.51 4.15 -9.73
CA ASP A 309 38.68 4.75 -10.35
C ASP A 309 38.44 6.23 -10.67
N MET A 310 37.23 6.61 -11.10
CA MET A 310 36.85 7.99 -11.35
C MET A 310 36.87 8.82 -10.04
N ILE A 311 36.25 8.32 -8.98
CA ILE A 311 36.25 8.96 -7.66
C ILE A 311 37.68 9.09 -7.13
N LYS A 312 38.52 8.03 -7.24
CA LYS A 312 39.92 8.08 -6.83
C LYS A 312 40.74 9.12 -7.60
N ASN A 313 40.51 9.27 -8.92
CA ASN A 313 41.22 10.26 -9.74
C ASN A 313 40.77 11.68 -9.40
N MET A 314 39.47 11.94 -9.24
CA MET A 314 38.96 13.24 -8.80
C MET A 314 39.54 13.62 -7.43
N TYR A 315 39.62 12.67 -6.55
CA TYR A 315 40.12 12.84 -5.20
C TYR A 315 41.62 13.07 -5.14
N ALA A 316 42.41 12.31 -5.89
CA ALA A 316 43.84 12.52 -6.01
C ALA A 316 44.18 13.91 -6.55
N ASN A 317 43.45 14.41 -7.54
CA ASN A 317 43.58 15.75 -8.08
C ASN A 317 43.19 16.83 -7.04
N ALA A 318 42.12 16.58 -6.25
CA ALA A 318 41.72 17.51 -5.19
C ALA A 318 42.76 17.62 -4.06
N ILE A 319 43.38 16.51 -3.67
CA ILE A 319 44.47 16.49 -2.66
C ILE A 319 45.71 17.20 -3.20
N SER A 320 46.14 16.88 -4.42
CA SER A 320 47.36 17.48 -5.00
C SER A 320 47.26 18.98 -5.13
N ASN A 321 46.07 19.52 -5.36
CA ASN A 321 45.81 20.97 -5.48
C ASN A 321 45.41 21.63 -4.16
N GLY A 322 45.33 20.88 -3.05
CA GLY A 322 44.92 21.40 -1.73
C GLY A 322 43.52 21.97 -1.67
N ASN A 323 42.63 21.52 -2.57
CA ASN A 323 41.27 22.05 -2.72
C ASN A 323 40.31 21.40 -1.71
N LEU A 324 40.20 22.00 -0.52
CA LEU A 324 39.36 21.52 0.57
C LEU A 324 37.85 21.54 0.22
N VAL A 325 37.42 22.51 -0.60
CA VAL A 325 36.01 22.63 -1.03
C VAL A 325 35.65 21.47 -1.93
N LEU A 326 36.52 21.10 -2.86
CA LEU A 326 36.27 19.95 -3.74
C LEU A 326 36.20 18.64 -2.95
N LEU A 327 37.03 18.47 -1.92
CA LEU A 327 36.99 17.31 -1.03
C LEU A 327 35.64 17.23 -0.25
N ALA A 328 35.22 18.36 0.30
CA ALA A 328 33.90 18.43 0.96
C ALA A 328 32.73 18.14 0.01
N THR A 329 32.80 18.68 -1.22
CA THR A 329 31.77 18.46 -2.25
C THR A 329 31.68 17.00 -2.65
N ILE A 330 32.81 16.29 -2.80
CA ILE A 330 32.81 14.85 -3.11
C ILE A 330 32.14 14.06 -1.99
N GLY A 331 32.48 14.35 -0.72
CA GLY A 331 31.84 13.71 0.43
C GLY A 331 30.33 13.98 0.48
N LEU A 332 29.91 15.23 0.25
CA LEU A 332 28.52 15.65 0.24
C LEU A 332 27.73 14.93 -0.85
N ILE A 333 28.19 14.99 -2.11
CA ILE A 333 27.48 14.39 -3.25
C ILE A 333 27.36 12.86 -3.10
N SER A 334 28.42 12.21 -2.59
CA SER A 334 28.39 10.76 -2.38
C SER A 334 27.33 10.35 -1.37
N VAL A 335 27.24 11.05 -0.24
CA VAL A 335 26.23 10.74 0.80
C VAL A 335 24.83 11.16 0.36
N LEU A 336 24.69 12.31 -0.29
CA LEU A 336 23.42 12.80 -0.78
C LEU A 336 22.78 11.84 -1.81
N ARG A 337 23.61 11.30 -2.70
CA ARG A 337 23.15 10.33 -3.70
C ARG A 337 22.49 9.13 -3.01
N GLU A 338 23.18 8.48 -2.07
CA GLU A 338 22.65 7.32 -1.35
C GLU A 338 21.43 7.70 -0.50
N GLY A 339 21.43 8.90 0.10
CA GLY A 339 20.28 9.42 0.83
C GLY A 339 19.03 9.59 -0.04
N VAL A 340 19.18 10.05 -1.28
CA VAL A 340 18.06 10.16 -2.25
C VAL A 340 17.52 8.78 -2.64
N GLU A 341 18.39 7.78 -2.85
CA GLU A 341 17.98 6.42 -3.13
C GLU A 341 17.15 5.83 -1.97
N VAL A 342 17.60 6.01 -0.72
CA VAL A 342 16.84 5.62 0.49
C VAL A 342 15.47 6.29 0.55
N ILE A 343 15.39 7.59 0.26
CA ILE A 343 14.12 8.33 0.25
C ILE A 343 13.15 7.72 -0.75
N ILE A 344 13.61 7.46 -1.98
CA ILE A 344 12.77 6.87 -3.04
C ILE A 344 12.25 5.48 -2.63
N PHE A 345 13.12 4.63 -2.07
CA PHE A 345 12.72 3.31 -1.59
C PHE A 345 11.70 3.38 -0.46
N TYR A 346 11.95 4.25 0.52
CA TYR A 346 11.04 4.46 1.65
C TYR A 346 9.67 4.98 1.18
N MET A 347 9.64 5.95 0.27
CA MET A 347 8.39 6.50 -0.26
C MET A 347 7.55 5.43 -0.99
N GLY A 348 8.19 4.47 -1.66
CA GLY A 348 7.49 3.33 -2.26
C GLY A 348 6.89 2.35 -1.23
N MET A 349 7.36 2.38 0.02
CA MET A 349 6.91 1.49 1.10
C MET A 349 5.98 2.14 2.12
N ILE A 350 5.90 3.47 2.17
CA ILE A 350 5.35 4.25 3.29
C ILE A 350 3.92 3.83 3.69
N GLY A 351 3.05 3.52 2.74
CA GLY A 351 1.66 3.10 2.98
C GLY A 351 1.52 1.67 3.49
N GLU A 352 2.53 0.83 3.28
CA GLU A 352 2.53 -0.60 3.58
C GLU A 352 3.58 -0.98 4.64
N LEU A 353 4.08 0.01 5.38
CA LEU A 353 5.12 -0.15 6.40
C LEU A 353 4.67 0.44 7.73
N ALA A 354 4.70 -0.37 8.79
CA ALA A 354 4.42 0.11 10.14
C ALA A 354 5.54 1.05 10.64
N THR A 355 5.19 2.17 11.25
CA THR A 355 6.15 3.12 11.82
C THR A 355 7.10 2.46 12.81
N LYS A 356 6.61 1.50 13.61
CA LYS A 356 7.42 0.70 14.53
C LYS A 356 8.51 -0.08 13.79
N ASP A 357 8.17 -0.76 12.71
CA ASP A 357 9.09 -1.56 11.92
C ASP A 357 10.11 -0.69 11.21
N PHE A 358 9.71 0.50 10.75
CA PHE A 358 10.63 1.50 10.21
C PHE A 358 11.71 1.89 11.21
N ILE A 359 11.31 2.26 12.43
CA ILE A 359 12.25 2.69 13.49
C ILE A 359 13.18 1.54 13.88
N ILE A 360 12.64 0.34 14.07
CA ILE A 360 13.43 -0.85 14.43
C ILE A 360 14.43 -1.18 13.32
N GLY A 361 13.99 -1.17 12.05
CA GLY A 361 14.85 -1.48 10.90
C GLY A 361 16.04 -0.53 10.78
N ILE A 362 15.80 0.79 10.93
CA ILE A 362 16.87 1.80 10.92
C ILE A 362 17.81 1.59 12.11
N ALA A 363 17.28 1.43 13.32
CA ALA A 363 18.10 1.27 14.52
C ALA A 363 19.03 0.05 14.40
N LEU A 364 18.52 -1.08 13.95
CA LEU A 364 19.31 -2.29 13.72
C LEU A 364 20.37 -2.08 12.63
N ALA A 365 20.00 -1.43 11.51
CA ALA A 365 20.95 -1.12 10.45
C ALA A 365 22.09 -0.24 10.95
N ILE A 366 21.80 0.80 11.71
CA ILE A 366 22.82 1.69 12.30
C ILE A 366 23.75 0.90 13.23
N VAL A 367 23.22 0.06 14.11
CA VAL A 367 24.03 -0.78 15.01
C VAL A 367 24.98 -1.68 14.21
N ILE A 368 24.47 -2.37 13.18
CA ILE A 368 25.26 -3.24 12.33
C ILE A 368 26.35 -2.44 11.58
N LEU A 369 25.99 -1.26 11.05
CA LEU A 369 26.96 -0.40 10.36
C LEU A 369 28.07 0.11 11.28
N ILE A 370 27.76 0.44 12.54
CA ILE A 370 28.76 0.82 13.55
C ILE A 370 29.70 -0.37 13.83
N ILE A 371 29.14 -1.56 14.06
CA ILE A 371 29.94 -2.78 14.26
C ILE A 371 30.82 -3.05 13.04
N PHE A 372 30.28 -2.92 11.84
CA PHE A 372 31.04 -3.10 10.60
C PHE A 372 32.17 -2.08 10.48
N ALA A 373 31.91 -0.80 10.81
CA ALA A 373 32.92 0.25 10.79
C ALA A 373 34.07 -0.02 11.78
N LEU A 374 33.76 -0.47 12.99
CA LEU A 374 34.75 -0.82 14.01
C LEU A 374 35.58 -2.04 13.63
N LEU A 375 34.93 -3.04 13.04
CA LEU A 375 35.57 -4.29 12.64
C LEU A 375 36.07 -4.29 11.19
N PHE A 376 35.96 -3.19 10.48
CA PHE A 376 36.22 -3.11 9.04
C PHE A 376 37.55 -3.73 8.63
N ARG A 377 38.65 -3.39 9.33
CA ARG A 377 39.98 -3.94 9.03
C ARG A 377 40.08 -5.46 9.19
N PHE A 378 39.29 -6.03 10.09
CA PHE A 378 39.23 -7.45 10.35
C PHE A 378 38.35 -8.16 9.32
N ILE A 379 37.17 -7.63 9.08
CA ILE A 379 36.18 -8.18 8.14
C ILE A 379 36.73 -8.25 6.72
N VAL A 380 37.38 -7.19 6.25
CA VAL A 380 37.92 -7.13 4.87
C VAL A 380 39.07 -8.13 4.65
N ARG A 381 39.77 -8.54 5.71
CA ARG A 381 40.79 -9.61 5.62
C ARG A 381 40.17 -10.99 5.50
N LEU A 382 38.99 -11.20 6.10
CA LEU A 382 38.31 -12.50 6.12
C LEU A 382 37.40 -12.70 4.91
N ILE A 383 36.63 -11.64 4.56
CA ILE A 383 35.61 -11.69 3.52
C ILE A 383 35.86 -10.55 2.52
N PRO A 384 36.15 -10.90 1.25
CA PRO A 384 36.25 -9.87 0.21
C PRO A 384 34.94 -9.10 0.09
N ILE A 385 35.01 -7.78 0.09
CA ILE A 385 33.87 -6.84 0.01
C ILE A 385 32.90 -7.23 -1.12
N PHE A 386 33.42 -7.75 -2.22
CA PHE A 386 32.64 -8.20 -3.36
C PHE A 386 31.59 -9.27 -2.98
N TYR A 387 31.86 -10.18 -2.06
CA TYR A 387 30.87 -11.18 -1.63
C TYR A 387 29.74 -10.55 -0.81
N ILE A 388 30.05 -9.56 0.03
CA ILE A 388 29.06 -8.81 0.82
C ILE A 388 28.07 -8.12 -0.14
N PHE A 389 28.58 -7.40 -1.14
CA PHE A 389 27.74 -6.74 -2.13
C PHE A 389 26.94 -7.71 -3.01
N ARG A 390 27.51 -8.87 -3.32
CA ARG A 390 26.76 -9.89 -4.07
C ARG A 390 25.56 -10.42 -3.30
N VAL A 391 25.71 -10.71 -2.01
CA VAL A 391 24.61 -11.14 -1.14
C VAL A 391 23.56 -10.05 -1.02
N LEU A 392 23.96 -8.81 -0.75
CA LEU A 392 23.03 -7.68 -0.67
C LEU A 392 22.28 -7.44 -1.98
N SER A 393 22.95 -7.61 -3.14
CA SER A 393 22.31 -7.49 -4.45
C SER A 393 21.19 -8.52 -4.65
N ILE A 394 21.37 -9.76 -4.16
CA ILE A 394 20.32 -10.78 -4.22
C ILE A 394 19.09 -10.33 -3.42
N PHE A 395 19.29 -9.80 -2.21
CA PHE A 395 18.19 -9.28 -1.40
C PHE A 395 17.47 -8.11 -2.10
N ILE A 396 18.20 -7.22 -2.76
CA ILE A 396 17.62 -6.12 -3.52
C ILE A 396 16.76 -6.61 -4.69
N PHE A 397 17.16 -7.67 -5.38
CA PHE A 397 16.31 -8.27 -6.42
C PHE A 397 15.03 -8.87 -5.84
N ILE A 398 15.10 -9.51 -4.67
CA ILE A 398 13.92 -10.02 -3.97
C ILE A 398 12.99 -8.85 -3.55
N MET A 399 13.57 -7.77 -3.03
CA MET A 399 12.81 -6.56 -2.68
C MET A 399 12.14 -5.92 -3.90
N GLY A 400 12.84 -5.83 -5.04
CA GLY A 400 12.27 -5.34 -6.28
C GLY A 400 11.07 -6.16 -6.76
N PHE A 401 11.14 -7.49 -6.65
CA PHE A 401 10.02 -8.38 -6.93
C PHE A 401 8.81 -8.08 -6.05
N LYS A 402 9.02 -7.95 -4.74
CA LYS A 402 8.00 -7.62 -3.76
C LYS A 402 7.37 -6.25 -4.04
N MET A 403 8.20 -5.22 -4.19
CA MET A 403 7.74 -3.85 -4.45
C MET A 403 6.94 -3.75 -5.75
N LEU A 404 7.31 -4.51 -6.78
CA LEU A 404 6.57 -4.53 -8.04
C LEU A 404 5.13 -5.03 -7.82
N GLY A 405 4.96 -6.11 -7.08
CA GLY A 405 3.63 -6.63 -6.75
C GLY A 405 2.79 -5.62 -5.96
N VAL A 406 3.37 -5.02 -4.91
CA VAL A 406 2.71 -3.99 -4.09
C VAL A 406 2.34 -2.75 -4.92
N SER A 407 3.23 -2.28 -5.79
CA SER A 407 2.97 -1.08 -6.61
C SER A 407 1.85 -1.32 -7.63
N ILE A 408 1.79 -2.49 -8.25
CA ILE A 408 0.70 -2.85 -9.17
C ILE A 408 -0.62 -2.98 -8.41
N GLN A 409 -0.62 -3.60 -7.22
CA GLN A 409 -1.81 -3.68 -6.37
C GLN A 409 -2.34 -2.28 -6.01
N LYS A 410 -1.47 -1.33 -5.70
CA LYS A 410 -1.85 0.08 -5.47
C LYS A 410 -2.43 0.75 -6.72
N LEU A 411 -1.87 0.48 -7.92
CA LEU A 411 -2.45 0.98 -9.18
C LEU A 411 -3.84 0.40 -9.46
N GLN A 412 -4.08 -0.87 -9.09
CA GLN A 412 -5.40 -1.49 -9.18
C GLN A 412 -6.38 -0.86 -8.18
N LEU A 413 -5.94 -0.57 -6.95
CA LEU A 413 -6.73 0.14 -5.95
C LEU A 413 -7.18 1.53 -6.44
N LEU A 414 -6.30 2.24 -7.12
CA LEU A 414 -6.58 3.55 -7.72
C LEU A 414 -7.43 3.49 -8.99
N GLY A 415 -7.76 2.30 -9.49
CA GLY A 415 -8.46 2.13 -10.76
C GLY A 415 -7.62 2.48 -12.00
N ALA A 416 -6.32 2.72 -11.84
CA ALA A 416 -5.40 3.03 -12.95
C ALA A 416 -5.02 1.78 -13.76
N MET A 417 -5.23 0.58 -13.21
CA MET A 417 -4.96 -0.70 -13.86
C MET A 417 -6.14 -1.65 -13.64
N PRO A 418 -6.57 -2.42 -14.67
CA PRO A 418 -7.61 -3.43 -14.51
C PRO A 418 -7.16 -4.53 -13.54
N ARG A 419 -8.12 -5.23 -12.98
CA ARG A 419 -7.89 -6.34 -12.07
C ARG A 419 -8.66 -7.58 -12.52
N HIS A 420 -7.93 -8.62 -12.87
CA HIS A 420 -8.49 -9.93 -13.18
C HIS A 420 -8.06 -10.93 -12.11
N VAL A 421 -8.99 -11.27 -11.22
CA VAL A 421 -8.75 -12.14 -10.06
C VAL A 421 -8.53 -13.58 -10.52
N ILE A 422 -7.61 -14.28 -9.85
CA ILE A 422 -7.38 -15.72 -10.01
C ILE A 422 -8.01 -16.41 -8.80
N GLU A 423 -9.05 -17.18 -9.02
CA GLU A 423 -9.73 -17.94 -7.97
C GLU A 423 -8.84 -19.06 -7.41
N GLY A 424 -8.94 -19.31 -6.11
CA GLY A 424 -8.25 -20.42 -5.45
C GLY A 424 -6.82 -20.11 -4.96
N PHE A 425 -6.32 -18.90 -5.13
CA PHE A 425 -5.03 -18.48 -4.59
C PHE A 425 -5.18 -17.46 -3.45
N SER A 426 -4.38 -17.65 -2.40
CA SER A 426 -4.33 -16.72 -1.27
C SER A 426 -3.27 -15.64 -1.48
N THR A 427 -3.51 -14.46 -0.94
CA THR A 427 -2.53 -13.35 -0.89
C THR A 427 -1.36 -13.70 0.02
N ILE A 428 -0.14 -13.37 -0.41
CA ILE A 428 1.07 -13.50 0.39
C ILE A 428 1.71 -12.12 0.53
N ASN A 429 1.24 -11.34 1.52
CA ASN A 429 1.65 -9.95 1.72
C ASN A 429 3.16 -9.77 1.86
N TRP A 430 3.83 -10.62 2.64
CA TRP A 430 5.28 -10.51 2.87
C TRP A 430 6.12 -10.72 1.59
N LEU A 431 5.56 -11.36 0.56
CA LEU A 431 6.19 -11.56 -0.75
C LEU A 431 5.70 -10.55 -1.80
N GLY A 432 4.68 -9.75 -1.49
CA GLY A 432 4.02 -8.89 -2.46
C GLY A 432 3.27 -9.66 -3.55
N PHE A 433 2.78 -10.86 -3.22
CA PHE A 433 2.05 -11.71 -4.14
C PHE A 433 0.55 -11.51 -3.95
N TYR A 434 -0.11 -11.06 -5.00
CA TYR A 434 -1.56 -10.83 -5.04
C TYR A 434 -2.20 -11.68 -6.15
N PRO A 435 -3.35 -12.34 -5.88
CA PRO A 435 -3.98 -13.29 -6.81
C PRO A 435 -4.72 -12.57 -7.95
N SER A 436 -3.97 -11.86 -8.79
CA SER A 436 -4.46 -11.28 -10.05
C SER A 436 -3.42 -11.45 -11.16
N TYR A 437 -3.89 -11.50 -12.41
CA TYR A 437 -3.00 -11.77 -13.55
C TYR A 437 -1.95 -10.69 -13.75
N GLU A 438 -2.28 -9.41 -13.53
CA GLU A 438 -1.42 -8.28 -13.84
C GLU A 438 -0.13 -8.27 -12.98
N PRO A 439 -0.19 -8.31 -11.62
CA PRO A 439 1.02 -8.38 -10.83
C PRO A 439 1.81 -9.67 -11.08
N LEU A 440 1.14 -10.81 -11.32
CA LEU A 440 1.82 -12.08 -11.59
C LEU A 440 2.61 -12.05 -12.90
N ILE A 441 2.03 -11.53 -13.98
CA ILE A 441 2.70 -11.40 -15.27
C ILE A 441 3.91 -10.47 -15.14
N ALA A 442 3.75 -9.34 -14.45
CA ALA A 442 4.84 -8.39 -14.21
C ALA A 442 5.96 -9.00 -13.37
N GLN A 443 5.62 -9.71 -12.29
CA GLN A 443 6.59 -10.41 -11.43
C GLN A 443 7.30 -11.56 -12.17
N ALA A 444 6.59 -12.30 -13.02
CA ALA A 444 7.19 -13.34 -13.86
C ALA A 444 8.15 -12.74 -14.89
N ALA A 445 7.76 -11.64 -15.55
CA ALA A 445 8.63 -10.91 -16.45
C ALA A 445 9.89 -10.38 -15.75
N TYR A 446 9.72 -9.82 -14.52
CA TYR A 446 10.83 -9.36 -13.69
C TYR A 446 11.84 -10.49 -13.38
N ILE A 447 11.37 -11.65 -12.93
CA ILE A 447 12.24 -12.83 -12.69
C ILE A 447 12.96 -13.24 -13.96
N MET A 448 12.26 -13.29 -15.10
CA MET A 448 12.84 -13.69 -16.37
C MET A 448 13.99 -12.74 -16.77
N VAL A 449 13.77 -11.43 -16.65
CA VAL A 449 14.79 -10.43 -16.98
C VAL A 449 15.98 -10.52 -16.02
N VAL A 450 15.74 -10.66 -14.71
CA VAL A 450 16.80 -10.86 -13.70
C VAL A 450 17.61 -12.14 -14.00
N ALA A 451 16.93 -13.25 -14.33
CA ALA A 451 17.59 -14.51 -14.68
C ALA A 451 18.47 -14.36 -15.92
N ILE A 452 17.94 -13.77 -17.00
CA ILE A 452 18.70 -13.52 -18.24
C ILE A 452 19.95 -12.69 -17.94
N LEU A 453 19.84 -11.67 -17.10
CA LEU A 453 20.97 -10.82 -16.76
C LEU A 453 22.02 -11.58 -15.95
N ILE A 454 21.61 -12.35 -14.94
CA ILE A 454 22.53 -13.17 -14.15
C ILE A 454 23.27 -14.18 -15.02
N PHE A 455 22.56 -14.86 -15.95
CA PHE A 455 23.18 -15.81 -16.86
C PHE A 455 24.11 -15.15 -17.89
N LYS A 456 23.72 -14.00 -18.45
CA LYS A 456 24.53 -13.27 -19.43
C LYS A 456 25.83 -12.71 -18.84
N PHE A 457 25.86 -12.41 -17.53
CA PHE A 457 27.04 -11.88 -16.85
C PHE A 457 27.87 -12.96 -16.15
N LYS A 458 27.47 -14.22 -16.19
CA LYS A 458 28.25 -15.35 -15.71
C LYS A 458 29.33 -15.81 -16.74
N LYS A 459 29.19 -15.35 -18.00
CA LYS A 459 30.20 -15.43 -19.05
C LYS A 459 31.07 -14.16 -19.06
#